data_e2e58f5c6f180e69dc5d238619dadd17
#
_entry.id   e2e58f5c6f180e69dc5d238619dadd17
#
_cell.length_a   1.000
_cell.length_b   1.000
_cell.length_c   1.000
_cell.angle_alpha   90.00
_cell.angle_beta   90.00
_cell.angle_gamma   90.00
#
_symmetry.space_group_name_H-M   'P 1'
#
loop_
_entity.id
_entity.type
_entity.pdbx_description
1 polymer ?
#
loop_
_entity_poly.entity_id
_entity_poly.type
_entity_poly.pdbx_seq_one_letter_code
_entity_poly.pdbx_strand_id
1 'polypeptide(L)'
;MRTFVFTCLLLLGMTTFAQDANFHIYLCLGQSNMEGNAKVEEQDTVAVDSRFQVLAAVDCPNLGRTKGNWYKAVPPLARCYTGLTPGDYFGRAMVANLPSNVRVGIINVAVGGCRIELFDKDNYQSYVETSPDWLKNMVKEYGGNPYARLVEVGKVSPK
;
A
#
# COMPACT_ATOMS: atom_id res chain seq x y z
N MET A 1 6.86 -34.64 56.10
CA MET A 1 6.34 -33.40 55.41
C MET A 1 6.85 -33.38 54.00
N ARG A 2 6.00 -33.65 53.01
CA ARG A 2 6.36 -33.66 51.58
C ARG A 2 5.86 -32.34 50.97
N THR A 3 6.79 -31.49 50.60
CA THR A 3 6.51 -30.20 49.96
C THR A 3 6.21 -30.45 48.49
N PHE A 4 4.97 -30.20 48.07
CA PHE A 4 4.57 -30.19 46.66
C PHE A 4 4.97 -28.83 46.03
N VAL A 5 5.91 -28.82 45.12
CA VAL A 5 6.23 -27.65 44.32
C VAL A 5 5.30 -27.64 43.11
N PHE A 6 4.33 -26.70 43.11
CA PHE A 6 3.46 -26.43 41.95
C PHE A 6 4.25 -25.56 40.93
N THR A 7 4.74 -26.16 39.87
CA THR A 7 5.33 -25.43 38.75
C THR A 7 4.18 -24.95 37.86
N CYS A 8 3.77 -23.68 37.99
CA CYS A 8 2.87 -23.03 37.05
C CYS A 8 3.63 -22.79 35.74
N LEU A 9 3.37 -23.61 34.71
CA LEU A 9 3.78 -23.32 33.36
C LEU A 9 2.90 -22.17 32.82
N LEU A 10 3.44 -20.96 32.82
CA LEU A 10 2.88 -19.83 32.08
C LEU A 10 3.08 -20.10 30.58
N LEU A 11 2.06 -20.65 29.92
CA LEU A 11 1.92 -20.62 28.47
C LEU A 11 1.69 -19.17 28.04
N LEU A 12 2.76 -18.44 27.78
CA LEU A 12 2.70 -17.21 27.03
C LEU A 12 2.24 -17.57 25.60
N GLY A 13 0.95 -17.41 25.35
CA GLY A 13 0.40 -17.48 24.01
C GLY A 13 1.02 -16.37 23.17
N MET A 14 2.07 -16.69 22.41
CA MET A 14 2.52 -15.83 21.31
C MET A 14 1.40 -15.80 20.29
N THR A 15 0.64 -14.71 20.25
CA THR A 15 -0.23 -14.40 19.12
C THR A 15 0.64 -14.13 17.93
N THR A 16 0.98 -15.18 17.18
CA THR A 16 1.54 -15.01 15.84
C THR A 16 0.44 -14.40 15.00
N PHE A 17 0.62 -13.16 14.56
CA PHE A 17 -0.19 -12.61 13.49
C PHE A 17 0.13 -13.43 12.23
N ALA A 18 -0.66 -14.46 11.98
CA ALA A 18 -0.53 -15.24 10.77
C ALA A 18 -0.92 -14.32 9.60
N GLN A 19 0.01 -14.17 8.65
CA GLN A 19 -0.30 -13.48 7.41
C GLN A 19 -1.40 -14.27 6.68
N ASP A 20 -2.44 -13.57 6.20
CA ASP A 20 -3.50 -14.21 5.43
C ASP A 20 -2.94 -14.71 4.09
N ALA A 21 -2.79 -16.01 3.96
CA ALA A 21 -2.27 -16.67 2.76
C ALA A 21 -3.15 -16.42 1.52
N ASN A 22 -4.42 -16.05 1.71
CA ASN A 22 -5.36 -15.74 0.64
C ASN A 22 -5.42 -14.24 0.32
N PHE A 23 -4.53 -13.42 0.88
CA PHE A 23 -4.44 -12.01 0.52
C PHE A 23 -3.09 -11.70 -0.13
N HIS A 24 -3.08 -11.62 -1.44
CA HIS A 24 -1.89 -11.34 -2.24
C HIS A 24 -1.70 -9.83 -2.34
N ILE A 25 -0.65 -9.31 -1.73
CA ILE A 25 -0.34 -7.87 -1.74
C ILE A 25 0.79 -7.60 -2.73
N TYR A 26 0.54 -6.63 -3.63
CA TYR A 26 1.50 -6.17 -4.63
C TYR A 26 1.92 -4.74 -4.32
N LEU A 27 3.23 -4.53 -4.23
CA LEU A 27 3.83 -3.22 -3.98
C LEU A 27 4.14 -2.57 -5.33
N CYS A 28 3.50 -1.43 -5.59
CA CYS A 28 3.72 -0.61 -6.77
C CYS A 28 4.53 0.61 -6.37
N LEU A 29 5.70 0.77 -6.95
CA LEU A 29 6.56 1.92 -6.75
C LEU A 29 7.07 2.44 -8.09
N GLY A 30 7.38 3.72 -8.17
CA GLY A 30 7.87 4.31 -9.41
C GLY A 30 7.59 5.80 -9.53
N GLN A 31 7.55 6.24 -10.76
CA GLN A 31 7.29 7.63 -11.12
C GLN A 31 5.92 7.81 -11.80
N SER A 32 5.74 8.85 -12.61
CA SER A 32 4.47 9.29 -13.17
C SER A 32 3.59 8.18 -13.79
N ASN A 33 4.17 7.23 -14.51
CA ASN A 33 3.39 6.14 -15.11
C ASN A 33 2.79 5.21 -14.03
N MET A 34 3.52 4.97 -12.96
CA MET A 34 3.02 4.17 -11.83
C MET A 34 2.13 5.00 -10.90
N GLU A 35 2.36 6.29 -10.79
CA GLU A 35 1.50 7.20 -10.02
C GLU A 35 0.10 7.32 -10.62
N GLY A 36 -0.02 7.29 -11.94
CA GLY A 36 -1.27 7.33 -12.67
C GLY A 36 -1.54 8.69 -13.32
N ASN A 37 -1.21 8.80 -14.59
CA ASN A 37 -1.46 10.00 -15.40
C ASN A 37 -2.59 9.82 -16.42
N ALA A 38 -3.08 8.62 -16.63
CA ALA A 38 -4.20 8.38 -17.52
C ALA A 38 -5.51 8.87 -16.88
N LYS A 39 -6.39 9.42 -17.69
CA LYS A 39 -7.70 9.86 -17.23
C LYS A 39 -8.50 8.66 -16.72
N VAL A 40 -9.10 8.81 -15.55
CA VAL A 40 -10.09 7.85 -15.05
C VAL A 40 -11.41 8.09 -15.78
N GLU A 41 -11.95 7.05 -16.39
CA GLU A 41 -13.23 7.08 -17.09
C GLU A 41 -14.30 6.34 -16.27
N GLU A 42 -15.58 6.45 -16.66
CA GLU A 42 -16.68 5.85 -15.92
C GLU A 42 -16.52 4.33 -15.76
N GLN A 43 -16.10 3.67 -16.83
CA GLN A 43 -15.85 2.22 -16.83
C GLN A 43 -14.77 1.77 -15.82
N ASP A 44 -13.86 2.66 -15.46
CA ASP A 44 -12.80 2.35 -14.50
C ASP A 44 -13.30 2.37 -13.05
N THR A 45 -14.44 3.01 -12.80
CA THR A 45 -15.00 3.17 -11.45
C THR A 45 -16.08 2.15 -11.13
N VAL A 46 -16.65 1.51 -12.16
CA VAL A 46 -17.72 0.53 -12.00
C VAL A 46 -17.21 -0.91 -12.00
N ALA A 47 -18.03 -1.84 -11.51
CA ALA A 47 -17.75 -3.30 -11.52
C ALA A 47 -16.38 -3.71 -10.93
N VAL A 48 -15.83 -2.92 -10.00
CA VAL A 48 -14.63 -3.33 -9.27
C VAL A 48 -14.99 -4.48 -8.34
N ASP A 49 -14.30 -5.62 -8.47
CA ASP A 49 -14.48 -6.77 -7.59
C ASP A 49 -14.15 -6.39 -6.14
N SER A 50 -14.96 -6.82 -5.17
CA SER A 50 -14.73 -6.55 -3.74
C SER A 50 -13.45 -7.18 -3.20
N ARG A 51 -12.95 -8.22 -3.85
CA ARG A 51 -11.67 -8.87 -3.54
C ARG A 51 -10.46 -8.03 -3.97
N PHE A 52 -10.67 -7.07 -4.88
CA PHE A 52 -9.62 -6.14 -5.29
C PHE A 52 -9.61 -4.92 -4.39
N GLN A 53 -8.52 -4.74 -3.65
CA GLN A 53 -8.38 -3.72 -2.62
C GLN A 53 -7.14 -2.84 -2.84
N VAL A 54 -7.21 -1.61 -2.35
CA VAL A 54 -6.09 -0.67 -2.31
C VAL A 54 -5.86 -0.23 -0.86
N LEU A 55 -4.61 -0.19 -0.43
CA LEU A 55 -4.24 0.47 0.82
C LEU A 55 -4.02 1.95 0.55
N ALA A 56 -4.67 2.82 1.33
CA ALA A 56 -4.40 4.24 1.26
C ALA A 56 -3.02 4.56 1.84
N ALA A 57 -2.08 4.92 0.99
CA ALA A 57 -0.72 5.29 1.39
C ALA A 57 -0.64 6.72 1.95
N VAL A 58 -1.66 7.54 1.67
CA VAL A 58 -1.85 8.91 2.16
C VAL A 58 -3.30 9.12 2.57
N ASP A 59 -3.59 10.17 3.35
CA ASP A 59 -4.95 10.57 3.64
C ASP A 59 -5.59 11.22 2.40
N CYS A 60 -6.80 10.77 2.04
CA CYS A 60 -7.58 11.31 0.92
C CYS A 60 -9.02 11.59 1.37
N PRO A 61 -9.28 12.72 2.06
CA PRO A 61 -10.60 13.06 2.58
C PRO A 61 -11.67 13.16 1.50
N ASN A 62 -11.32 13.66 0.31
CA ASN A 62 -12.22 13.75 -0.85
C ASN A 62 -12.67 12.39 -1.39
N LEU A 63 -11.96 11.31 -1.06
CA LEU A 63 -12.29 9.92 -1.41
C LEU A 63 -12.79 9.13 -0.19
N GLY A 64 -12.93 9.76 0.98
CA GLY A 64 -13.27 9.08 2.23
C GLY A 64 -12.20 8.08 2.70
N ARG A 65 -10.93 8.28 2.33
CA ARG A 65 -9.84 7.36 2.64
C ARG A 65 -8.90 7.93 3.69
N THR A 66 -8.62 7.12 4.71
CA THR A 66 -7.62 7.40 5.75
C THR A 66 -6.41 6.51 5.52
N LYS A 67 -5.23 7.10 5.61
CA LYS A 67 -3.95 6.41 5.51
C LYS A 67 -3.89 5.14 6.38
N GLY A 68 -3.34 4.07 5.81
CA GLY A 68 -3.15 2.80 6.50
C GLY A 68 -4.38 1.88 6.50
N ASN A 69 -5.49 2.29 5.89
CA ASN A 69 -6.68 1.46 5.79
C ASN A 69 -6.87 0.91 4.36
N TRP A 70 -7.46 -0.28 4.28
CA TRP A 70 -7.81 -0.93 3.04
C TRP A 70 -9.19 -0.51 2.55
N TYR A 71 -9.31 -0.29 1.25
CA TYR A 71 -10.54 0.10 0.58
C TYR A 71 -10.72 -0.71 -0.71
N LYS A 72 -11.95 -0.81 -1.20
CA LYS A 72 -12.19 -1.31 -2.55
C LYS A 72 -11.38 -0.47 -3.54
N ALA A 73 -10.69 -1.13 -4.48
CA ALA A 73 -9.73 -0.50 -5.38
C ALA A 73 -10.39 0.28 -6.51
N VAL A 74 -11.20 1.29 -6.17
CA VAL A 74 -11.74 2.25 -7.13
C VAL A 74 -10.67 3.32 -7.36
N PRO A 75 -10.28 3.64 -8.62
CA PRO A 75 -9.26 4.65 -8.87
C PRO A 75 -9.66 6.05 -8.33
N PRO A 76 -8.66 6.88 -8.02
CA PRO A 76 -7.21 6.69 -8.14
C PRO A 76 -6.64 5.77 -7.04
N LEU A 77 -5.57 5.01 -7.34
CA LEU A 77 -4.97 4.07 -6.39
C LEU A 77 -3.68 4.58 -5.72
N ALA A 78 -3.12 5.70 -6.15
CA ALA A 78 -1.91 6.29 -5.56
C ALA A 78 -2.26 7.43 -4.59
N ARG A 79 -2.27 8.66 -5.08
CA ARG A 79 -2.63 9.86 -4.30
C ARG A 79 -4.02 10.37 -4.71
N CYS A 80 -4.56 11.32 -3.95
CA CYS A 80 -5.96 11.75 -4.04
C CYS A 80 -6.39 12.34 -5.40
N TYR A 81 -5.45 12.88 -6.16
CA TYR A 81 -5.70 13.60 -7.41
C TYR A 81 -4.93 13.01 -8.59
N THR A 82 -4.48 11.76 -8.47
CA THR A 82 -3.83 11.04 -9.56
C THR A 82 -4.87 10.41 -10.48
N GLY A 83 -4.42 9.85 -11.60
CA GLY A 83 -5.29 9.19 -12.56
C GLY A 83 -5.25 7.67 -12.45
N LEU A 84 -5.56 7.00 -13.57
CA LEU A 84 -5.52 5.56 -13.70
C LEU A 84 -4.06 5.07 -13.74
N THR A 85 -3.76 4.02 -12.98
CA THR A 85 -2.43 3.42 -12.86
C THR A 85 -2.40 2.04 -13.53
N PRO A 86 -1.22 1.51 -13.90
CA PRO A 86 -1.12 0.11 -14.33
C PRO A 86 -1.65 -0.89 -13.29
N GLY A 87 -1.58 -0.53 -12.00
CA GLY A 87 -2.10 -1.35 -10.90
C GLY A 87 -3.61 -1.60 -10.95
N ASP A 88 -4.39 -0.69 -11.55
CA ASP A 88 -5.83 -0.84 -11.69
C ASP A 88 -6.21 -2.09 -12.49
N TYR A 89 -5.75 -2.16 -13.72
CA TYR A 89 -6.07 -3.30 -14.60
C TYR A 89 -5.27 -4.56 -14.26
N PHE A 90 -4.07 -4.41 -13.72
CA PHE A 90 -3.33 -5.54 -13.16
C PHE A 90 -4.15 -6.23 -12.06
N GLY A 91 -4.63 -5.48 -11.08
CA GLY A 91 -5.40 -6.05 -9.97
C GLY A 91 -6.73 -6.67 -10.42
N ARG A 92 -7.44 -6.03 -11.36
CA ARG A 92 -8.65 -6.57 -11.98
C ARG A 92 -8.38 -7.90 -12.70
N ALA A 93 -7.31 -7.97 -13.48
CA ALA A 93 -6.91 -9.21 -14.17
C ALA A 93 -6.52 -10.30 -13.17
N MET A 94 -5.83 -9.95 -12.09
CA MET A 94 -5.46 -10.92 -11.05
C MET A 94 -6.68 -11.53 -10.38
N VAL A 95 -7.65 -10.74 -9.89
CA VAL A 95 -8.85 -11.29 -9.23
C VAL A 95 -9.73 -12.10 -10.17
N ALA A 96 -9.73 -11.77 -11.46
CA ALA A 96 -10.50 -12.51 -12.47
C ALA A 96 -9.92 -13.92 -12.72
N ASN A 97 -8.62 -14.12 -12.49
CA ASN A 97 -7.91 -15.38 -12.79
C ASN A 97 -7.46 -16.17 -11.55
N LEU A 98 -7.66 -15.62 -10.35
CA LEU A 98 -7.34 -16.28 -9.09
C LEU A 98 -8.58 -16.99 -8.50
N PRO A 99 -8.39 -18.01 -7.65
CA PRO A 99 -9.48 -18.65 -6.92
C PRO A 99 -10.36 -17.63 -6.18
N SER A 100 -11.64 -17.92 -6.05
CA SER A 100 -12.64 -16.99 -5.48
C SER A 100 -12.38 -16.60 -4.02
N ASN A 101 -11.63 -17.40 -3.28
CA ASN A 101 -11.22 -17.11 -1.90
C ASN A 101 -9.97 -16.25 -1.82
N VAL A 102 -9.30 -15.94 -2.94
CA VAL A 102 -8.08 -15.10 -2.95
C VAL A 102 -8.47 -13.65 -3.17
N ARG A 103 -7.93 -12.77 -2.32
CA ARG A 103 -8.02 -11.32 -2.43
C ARG A 103 -6.72 -10.75 -2.98
N VAL A 104 -6.81 -9.63 -3.66
CA VAL A 104 -5.66 -8.90 -4.22
C VAL A 104 -5.61 -7.51 -3.64
N GLY A 105 -4.49 -7.13 -3.08
CA GLY A 105 -4.22 -5.80 -2.56
C GLY A 105 -3.14 -5.07 -3.35
N ILE A 106 -3.37 -3.80 -3.65
CA ILE A 106 -2.36 -2.89 -4.21
C ILE A 106 -1.95 -1.89 -3.15
N ILE A 107 -0.65 -1.70 -2.99
CA ILE A 107 -0.06 -0.58 -2.27
C ILE A 107 0.74 0.22 -3.29
N ASN A 108 0.28 1.43 -3.60
CA ASN A 108 0.93 2.28 -4.59
C ASN A 108 1.58 3.48 -3.91
N VAL A 109 2.92 3.52 -3.96
CA VAL A 109 3.73 4.66 -3.53
C VAL A 109 4.59 5.09 -4.71
N ALA A 110 4.12 6.08 -5.46
CA ALA A 110 4.79 6.59 -6.65
C ALA A 110 4.82 8.11 -6.64
N VAL A 111 5.89 8.70 -7.17
CA VAL A 111 6.11 10.15 -7.20
C VAL A 111 6.48 10.58 -8.61
N GLY A 112 5.60 11.33 -9.27
CA GLY A 112 5.83 11.80 -10.63
C GLY A 112 7.15 12.54 -10.78
N GLY A 113 7.90 12.25 -11.85
CA GLY A 113 9.18 12.89 -12.16
C GLY A 113 10.36 12.49 -11.28
N CYS A 114 10.19 11.57 -10.32
CA CYS A 114 11.30 11.11 -9.50
C CYS A 114 12.22 10.13 -10.25
N ARG A 115 13.44 10.00 -9.76
CA ARG A 115 14.37 8.94 -10.11
C ARG A 115 14.27 7.79 -9.10
N ILE A 116 14.87 6.65 -9.43
CA ILE A 116 14.81 5.44 -8.59
C ILE A 116 15.48 5.63 -7.22
N GLU A 117 16.43 6.57 -7.11
CA GLU A 117 17.12 6.91 -5.88
C GLU A 117 16.17 7.35 -4.76
N LEU A 118 14.97 7.83 -5.12
CA LEU A 118 13.94 8.15 -4.12
C LEU A 118 13.52 6.93 -3.29
N PHE A 119 13.64 5.73 -3.85
CA PHE A 119 13.28 4.47 -3.20
C PHE A 119 14.49 3.70 -2.66
N ASP A 120 15.68 4.28 -2.72
CA ASP A 120 16.88 3.74 -2.09
C ASP A 120 16.92 4.19 -0.62
N LYS A 121 16.94 3.22 0.30
CA LYS A 121 16.91 3.48 1.75
C LYS A 121 18.08 4.31 2.26
N ASP A 122 19.23 4.24 1.59
CA ASP A 122 20.48 4.87 2.01
C ASP A 122 20.73 6.22 1.28
N ASN A 123 20.18 6.39 0.08
CA ASN A 123 20.45 7.53 -0.80
C ASN A 123 19.25 8.48 -1.00
N TYR A 124 18.03 8.10 -0.60
CA TYR A 124 16.84 8.92 -0.84
C TYR A 124 16.95 10.34 -0.27
N GLN A 125 17.58 10.49 0.90
CA GLN A 125 17.63 11.78 1.58
C GLN A 125 18.45 12.80 0.78
N SER A 126 19.66 12.45 0.35
CA SER A 126 20.51 13.32 -0.47
C SER A 126 19.87 13.66 -1.81
N TYR A 127 19.15 12.70 -2.40
CA TYR A 127 18.36 12.94 -3.61
C TYR A 127 17.22 13.95 -3.37
N VAL A 128 16.46 13.80 -2.29
CA VAL A 128 15.36 14.72 -1.96
C VAL A 128 15.90 16.12 -1.65
N GLU A 129 16.98 16.24 -0.88
CA GLU A 129 17.59 17.54 -0.51
C GLU A 129 17.97 18.37 -1.74
N THR A 130 18.49 17.71 -2.79
CA THR A 130 18.89 18.36 -4.05
C THR A 130 17.76 18.49 -5.08
N SER A 131 16.61 17.93 -4.80
CA SER A 131 15.45 17.95 -5.71
C SER A 131 14.71 19.29 -5.68
N PRO A 132 13.95 19.64 -6.75
CA PRO A 132 13.12 20.84 -6.75
C PRO A 132 11.96 20.77 -5.74
N ASP A 133 11.46 21.91 -5.33
CA ASP A 133 10.45 22.04 -4.27
C ASP A 133 9.14 21.31 -4.58
N TRP A 134 8.72 21.24 -5.84
CA TRP A 134 7.53 20.49 -6.22
C TRP A 134 7.68 18.99 -5.90
N LEU A 135 8.86 18.40 -6.12
CA LEU A 135 9.13 16.99 -5.77
C LEU A 135 9.18 16.82 -4.25
N LYS A 136 9.86 17.74 -3.54
CA LYS A 136 9.88 17.72 -2.07
C LYS A 136 8.48 17.77 -1.46
N ASN A 137 7.57 18.56 -2.06
CA ASN A 137 6.19 18.64 -1.59
C ASN A 137 5.42 17.32 -1.80
N MET A 138 5.59 16.66 -2.95
CA MET A 138 4.99 15.33 -3.17
C MET A 138 5.55 14.27 -2.21
N VAL A 139 6.85 14.30 -1.95
CA VAL A 139 7.51 13.40 -0.99
C VAL A 139 6.97 13.60 0.44
N LYS A 140 6.65 14.84 0.83
CA LYS A 140 6.04 15.14 2.15
C LYS A 140 4.69 14.45 2.35
N GLU A 141 3.88 14.26 1.32
CA GLU A 141 2.61 13.52 1.43
C GLU A 141 2.82 12.08 1.91
N TYR A 142 3.96 11.49 1.56
CA TYR A 142 4.39 10.15 2.03
C TYR A 142 5.18 10.20 3.35
N GLY A 143 5.15 11.32 4.08
CA GLY A 143 5.89 11.48 5.35
C GLY A 143 7.37 11.73 5.18
N GLY A 144 7.80 12.21 4.02
CA GLY A 144 9.19 12.58 3.73
C GLY A 144 10.07 11.41 3.24
N ASN A 145 9.60 10.18 3.33
CA ASN A 145 10.34 8.99 2.90
C ASN A 145 9.40 7.97 2.23
N PRO A 146 9.26 8.00 0.90
CA PRO A 146 8.40 7.06 0.17
C PRO A 146 8.79 5.59 0.33
N TYR A 147 10.09 5.27 0.44
CA TYR A 147 10.52 3.90 0.71
C TYR A 147 10.04 3.42 2.09
N ALA A 148 10.27 4.22 3.13
CA ALA A 148 9.79 3.87 4.47
C ALA A 148 8.26 3.77 4.52
N ARG A 149 7.54 4.65 3.79
CA ARG A 149 6.08 4.57 3.66
C ARG A 149 5.64 3.25 3.04
N LEU A 150 6.27 2.82 1.95
CA LEU A 150 5.97 1.56 1.30
C LEU A 150 6.17 0.37 2.25
N VAL A 151 7.29 0.35 3.00
CA VAL A 151 7.60 -0.70 3.97
C VAL A 151 6.64 -0.68 5.17
N GLU A 152 6.33 0.50 5.71
CA GLU A 152 5.40 0.68 6.83
C GLU A 152 4.01 0.13 6.49
N VAL A 153 3.44 0.58 5.36
CA VAL A 153 2.10 0.18 4.96
C VAL A 153 2.04 -1.28 4.49
N GLY A 154 3.14 -1.81 3.94
CA GLY A 154 3.25 -3.22 3.57
C GLY A 154 3.18 -4.19 4.76
N LYS A 155 3.39 -3.70 5.98
CA LYS A 155 3.25 -4.46 7.24
C LYS A 155 1.82 -4.45 7.79
N VAL A 156 0.93 -3.64 7.24
CA VAL A 156 -0.46 -3.54 7.70
C VAL A 156 -1.23 -4.74 7.17
N SER A 157 -1.44 -5.74 8.04
CA SER A 157 -2.37 -6.84 7.75
C SER A 157 -3.80 -6.29 7.68
N PRO A 158 -4.62 -6.74 6.71
CA PRO A 158 -6.05 -6.45 6.72
C PRO A 158 -6.68 -7.10 7.96
N LYS A 159 -7.54 -6.33 8.62
CA LYS A 159 -8.38 -6.83 9.72
C LYS A 159 -9.53 -7.66 9.19
#